data_bcafdd5019d01290d759e3883ab187c9
#
_entry.id   bcafdd5019d01290d759e3883ab187c9
#
_cell.length_a   1.000
_cell.length_b   1.000
_cell.length_c   1.000
_cell.angle_alpha   90.00
_cell.angle_beta   90.00
_cell.angle_gamma   90.00
#
_symmetry.space_group_name_H-M   'P 1'
#
loop_
_entity.id
_entity.type
_entity.pdbx_description
1 polymer ?
#
loop_
_entity_poly.entity_id
_entity_poly.type
_entity_poly.pdbx_seq_one_letter_code
_entity_poly.pdbx_strand_id
1 'polypeptide(L)'
;AKVEDLVNQEILKATPVTIEEMSMDAAKEKGAMALFGDKYGDVVRVVSVPGFYIELCGGSHVENTGFIGSFRIVGEQGTGYGVRRIEAFTGRAALTASLADRALVQDVVDTLKTKDDQVVSRLHAVIAEAKILEKELAEAKKQLASADMGDLMATKQTINGVAVVASVVAAQNVDELRDHADMVLDTLQSGVAVLALVHDG
;
A
#
# COMPACT_ATOMS: atom_id res chain seq x y z
N ALA A 1 16.78 2.29 2.88
CA ALA A 1 17.68 1.37 2.17
C ALA A 1 19.15 1.77 2.34
N LYS A 2 19.67 2.89 1.76
CA LYS A 2 21.12 3.22 1.78
C LYS A 2 21.70 3.42 3.19
N VAL A 3 20.97 4.12 4.08
CA VAL A 3 21.41 4.34 5.48
C VAL A 3 21.37 3.03 6.26
N GLU A 4 20.34 2.25 6.07
CA GLU A 4 20.17 0.94 6.71
C GLU A 4 21.28 -0.04 6.31
N ASP A 5 21.64 -0.06 5.02
CA ASP A 5 22.74 -0.86 4.50
C ASP A 5 24.09 -0.43 5.13
N LEU A 6 24.38 0.87 5.17
CA LEU A 6 25.60 1.41 5.76
C LEU A 6 25.71 1.03 7.25
N VAL A 7 24.64 1.19 8.02
CA VAL A 7 24.62 0.84 9.45
C VAL A 7 24.86 -0.65 9.65
N ASN A 8 24.20 -1.51 8.86
CA ASN A 8 24.38 -2.96 8.95
C ASN A 8 25.81 -3.37 8.55
N GLN A 9 26.43 -2.72 7.57
CA GLN A 9 27.84 -2.96 7.22
C GLN A 9 28.77 -2.66 8.41
N GLU A 10 28.54 -1.56 9.14
CA GLU A 10 29.34 -1.23 10.32
C GLU A 10 29.08 -2.19 11.49
N ILE A 11 27.86 -2.64 11.68
CA ILE A 11 27.51 -3.68 12.67
C ILE A 11 28.26 -4.99 12.37
N LEU A 12 28.26 -5.40 11.10
CA LEU A 12 28.91 -6.66 10.68
C LEU A 12 30.43 -6.66 10.81
N LYS A 13 31.08 -5.47 10.88
CA LYS A 13 32.52 -5.37 11.16
C LYS A 13 32.88 -5.81 12.57
N ALA A 14 31.88 -5.88 13.48
CA ALA A 14 32.08 -6.25 14.89
C ALA A 14 33.21 -5.43 15.54
N THR A 15 33.23 -4.12 15.30
CA THR A 15 34.24 -3.21 15.79
C THR A 15 34.08 -3.01 17.30
N PRO A 16 35.19 -3.10 18.12
CA PRO A 16 35.11 -2.75 19.53
C PRO A 16 34.74 -1.28 19.72
N VAL A 17 33.84 -1.02 20.66
CA VAL A 17 33.46 0.33 21.08
C VAL A 17 34.36 0.74 22.24
N THR A 18 35.05 1.86 22.10
CA THR A 18 35.89 2.39 23.16
C THR A 18 35.22 3.54 23.90
N ILE A 19 35.39 3.56 25.21
CA ILE A 19 34.82 4.56 26.12
C ILE A 19 35.99 5.12 26.93
N GLU A 20 36.21 6.43 26.84
CA GLU A 20 37.31 7.11 27.53
C GLU A 20 36.77 8.38 28.21
N GLU A 21 37.31 8.69 29.39
CA GLU A 21 37.10 10.00 30.04
C GLU A 21 38.29 10.88 29.79
N MET A 22 38.08 12.14 29.38
CA MET A 22 39.12 13.09 29.09
C MET A 22 38.62 14.52 29.24
N SER A 23 39.55 15.51 29.17
CA SER A 23 39.14 16.92 29.15
C SER A 23 38.38 17.25 27.88
N MET A 24 37.53 18.29 27.94
CA MET A 24 36.79 18.77 26.78
C MET A 24 37.69 19.12 25.61
N ASP A 25 38.86 19.73 25.89
CA ASP A 25 39.81 20.12 24.84
C ASP A 25 40.43 18.90 24.15
N ALA A 26 40.82 17.88 24.92
CA ALA A 26 41.30 16.63 24.36
C ALA A 26 40.25 15.90 23.51
N ALA A 27 38.98 15.95 23.92
CA ALA A 27 37.88 15.38 23.16
C ALA A 27 37.67 16.10 21.80
N LYS A 28 37.77 17.44 21.81
CA LYS A 28 37.69 18.24 20.57
C LYS A 28 38.86 17.94 19.62
N GLU A 29 40.08 17.83 20.17
CA GLU A 29 41.30 17.46 19.39
C GLU A 29 41.15 16.08 18.72
N LYS A 30 40.45 15.12 19.41
CA LYS A 30 40.10 13.82 18.83
C LYS A 30 38.99 13.89 17.79
N GLY A 31 38.34 15.07 17.60
CA GLY A 31 37.25 15.26 16.66
C GLY A 31 35.90 14.76 17.17
N ALA A 32 35.70 14.65 18.48
CA ALA A 32 34.47 14.22 19.06
C ALA A 32 33.31 15.22 18.79
N MET A 33 32.18 14.71 18.30
CA MET A 33 30.98 15.53 18.09
C MET A 33 30.30 15.84 19.42
N ALA A 34 30.01 17.13 19.64
CA ALA A 34 29.26 17.62 20.82
C ALA A 34 27.88 18.09 20.40
N LEU A 35 26.86 17.23 20.54
CA LEU A 35 25.51 17.48 20.03
C LEU A 35 24.62 18.28 20.97
N PHE A 36 24.98 18.41 22.27
CA PHE A 36 24.09 18.95 23.30
C PHE A 36 24.53 20.31 23.88
N GLY A 37 25.43 21.03 23.20
CA GLY A 37 25.80 22.41 23.57
C GLY A 37 26.43 22.56 24.95
N ASP A 38 26.04 23.58 25.72
CA ASP A 38 26.69 24.04 26.98
C ASP A 38 26.44 23.11 28.21
N LYS A 39 26.02 21.88 28.04
CA LYS A 39 25.72 20.95 29.14
C LYS A 39 26.91 20.06 29.57
N TYR A 40 28.07 20.27 29.04
CA TYR A 40 29.24 19.46 29.32
C TYR A 40 30.11 20.08 30.41
N GLY A 41 30.63 19.26 31.32
CA GLY A 41 31.62 19.64 32.32
C GLY A 41 33.07 19.66 31.76
N ASP A 42 34.03 19.91 32.66
CA ASP A 42 35.47 19.94 32.30
C ASP A 42 35.99 18.56 31.89
N VAL A 43 35.40 17.49 32.43
CA VAL A 43 35.65 16.10 32.06
C VAL A 43 34.46 15.53 31.34
N VAL A 44 34.68 14.94 30.19
CA VAL A 44 33.67 14.40 29.29
C VAL A 44 33.96 12.94 28.97
N ARG A 45 32.88 12.20 28.79
CA ARG A 45 32.91 10.79 28.36
C ARG A 45 32.80 10.73 26.83
N VAL A 46 33.86 10.24 26.21
CA VAL A 46 33.98 10.07 24.75
C VAL A 46 33.70 8.60 24.42
N VAL A 47 32.79 8.38 23.50
CA VAL A 47 32.45 7.06 22.93
C VAL A 47 32.92 7.05 21.48
N SER A 48 33.65 6.03 21.09
CA SER A 48 34.12 5.92 19.70
C SER A 48 34.03 4.51 19.14
N VAL A 49 33.65 4.46 17.87
CA VAL A 49 33.79 3.31 16.97
C VAL A 49 34.95 3.66 16.02
N PRO A 50 36.15 3.09 16.21
CA PRO A 50 37.34 3.48 15.47
C PRO A 50 37.12 3.48 13.95
N GLY A 51 37.47 4.59 13.31
CA GLY A 51 37.40 4.77 11.86
C GLY A 51 35.96 5.07 11.32
N PHE A 52 34.98 5.16 12.21
CA PHE A 52 33.62 5.44 11.77
C PHE A 52 32.96 6.58 12.56
N TYR A 53 33.05 6.60 13.88
CA TYR A 53 32.23 7.48 14.72
C TYR A 53 32.92 7.82 16.04
N ILE A 54 32.80 9.07 16.48
CA ILE A 54 33.28 9.55 17.79
C ILE A 54 32.37 10.68 18.30
N GLU A 55 31.86 10.56 19.53
CA GLU A 55 30.98 11.58 20.12
C GLU A 55 31.12 11.67 21.65
N LEU A 56 30.58 12.76 22.21
CA LEU A 56 30.36 12.93 23.64
C LEU A 56 29.03 12.30 24.03
N CYS A 57 29.07 11.21 24.80
CA CYS A 57 27.84 10.54 25.21
C CYS A 57 27.95 9.90 26.60
N GLY A 58 27.05 10.29 27.50
CA GLY A 58 26.93 9.75 28.85
C GLY A 58 26.08 8.46 28.93
N GLY A 59 25.45 8.03 27.85
CA GLY A 59 24.54 6.88 27.82
C GLY A 59 25.25 5.51 27.87
N SER A 60 24.46 4.44 27.95
CA SER A 60 24.95 3.07 27.85
C SER A 60 25.24 2.70 26.40
N HIS A 61 26.33 1.97 26.18
CA HIS A 61 26.75 1.50 24.87
C HIS A 61 27.10 0.03 24.90
N VAL A 62 26.96 -0.62 23.76
CA VAL A 62 27.46 -1.98 23.56
C VAL A 62 29.02 -1.98 23.53
N GLU A 63 29.63 -3.05 23.94
CA GLU A 63 31.10 -3.21 23.92
C GLU A 63 31.63 -3.47 22.49
N ASN A 64 30.76 -3.92 21.59
CA ASN A 64 31.10 -4.26 20.21
C ASN A 64 29.90 -4.01 19.32
N THR A 65 30.10 -3.41 18.12
CA THR A 65 29.01 -3.11 17.17
C THR A 65 28.23 -4.36 16.77
N GLY A 66 28.87 -5.53 16.69
CA GLY A 66 28.21 -6.79 16.37
C GLY A 66 27.10 -7.19 17.37
N PHE A 67 27.15 -6.72 18.61
CA PHE A 67 26.11 -7.00 19.62
C PHE A 67 24.79 -6.27 19.34
N ILE A 68 24.79 -5.24 18.49
CA ILE A 68 23.57 -4.56 18.02
C ILE A 68 22.68 -5.52 17.23
N GLY A 69 23.30 -6.47 16.51
CA GLY A 69 22.60 -7.37 15.60
C GLY A 69 22.07 -6.63 14.35
N SER A 70 21.03 -7.16 13.73
CA SER A 70 20.43 -6.51 12.54
C SER A 70 19.79 -5.17 12.91
N PHE A 71 19.99 -4.17 12.05
CA PHE A 71 19.34 -2.86 12.13
C PHE A 71 18.38 -2.69 10.98
N ARG A 72 17.16 -2.20 11.27
CA ARG A 72 16.11 -1.98 10.29
C ARG A 72 15.35 -0.71 10.56
N ILE A 73 15.23 0.17 9.58
CA ILE A 73 14.37 1.36 9.64
C ILE A 73 12.92 0.93 9.37
N VAL A 74 12.01 1.26 10.29
CA VAL A 74 10.60 0.90 10.20
C VAL A 74 9.69 2.09 9.95
N GLY A 75 10.17 3.31 10.19
CA GLY A 75 9.41 4.53 9.96
C GLY A 75 10.29 5.75 9.77
N GLU A 76 9.79 6.70 8.99
CA GLU A 76 10.36 8.02 8.81
C GLU A 76 9.24 9.04 8.71
N GLN A 77 9.23 10.06 9.57
CA GLN A 77 8.20 11.09 9.61
C GLN A 77 8.84 12.48 9.67
N GLY A 78 8.26 13.44 8.96
CA GLY A 78 8.58 14.84 9.13
C GLY A 78 7.89 15.38 10.39
N THR A 79 8.66 15.97 11.31
CA THR A 79 8.13 16.58 12.56
C THR A 79 8.02 18.10 12.50
N GLY A 80 8.18 18.69 11.29
CA GLY A 80 8.15 20.12 11.04
C GLY A 80 9.54 20.74 10.87
N TYR A 81 9.62 21.87 10.17
CA TYR A 81 10.83 22.69 9.97
C TYR A 81 12.16 21.92 9.71
N GLY A 82 12.12 20.96 8.79
CA GLY A 82 13.34 20.24 8.38
C GLY A 82 13.83 19.17 9.36
N VAL A 83 13.12 18.92 10.47
CA VAL A 83 13.42 17.82 11.40
C VAL A 83 12.68 16.56 10.98
N ARG A 84 13.41 15.45 10.90
CA ARG A 84 12.86 14.13 10.56
C ARG A 84 13.07 13.18 11.74
N ARG A 85 12.02 12.48 12.08
CA ARG A 85 12.04 11.39 13.06
C ARG A 85 12.19 10.07 12.33
N ILE A 86 13.21 9.31 12.71
CA ILE A 86 13.45 7.96 12.20
C ILE A 86 13.15 6.99 13.34
N GLU A 87 12.39 5.94 13.03
CA GLU A 87 12.14 4.81 13.90
C GLU A 87 12.83 3.58 13.34
N ALA A 88 13.59 2.89 14.19
CA ALA A 88 14.34 1.72 13.77
C ALA A 88 14.30 0.62 14.83
N PHE A 89 14.40 -0.61 14.38
CA PHE A 89 14.56 -1.79 15.22
C PHE A 89 15.99 -2.32 15.13
N THR A 90 16.46 -2.94 16.22
CA THR A 90 17.72 -3.65 16.27
C THR A 90 17.53 -5.07 16.83
N GLY A 91 18.53 -5.92 16.64
CA GLY A 91 18.58 -7.25 17.21
C GLY A 91 17.32 -8.08 16.93
N ARG A 92 16.74 -8.62 17.99
CA ARG A 92 15.57 -9.51 17.88
C ARG A 92 14.35 -8.83 17.26
N ALA A 93 14.10 -7.55 17.55
CA ALA A 93 12.96 -6.83 16.99
C ALA A 93 13.09 -6.69 15.47
N ALA A 94 14.29 -6.38 14.97
CA ALA A 94 14.58 -6.30 13.53
C ALA A 94 14.40 -7.67 12.85
N LEU A 95 14.87 -8.76 13.49
CA LEU A 95 14.68 -10.11 12.98
C LEU A 95 13.18 -10.48 12.92
N THR A 96 12.42 -10.19 13.98
CA THR A 96 10.98 -10.47 14.03
C THR A 96 10.24 -9.74 12.92
N ALA A 97 10.56 -8.46 12.66
CA ALA A 97 9.98 -7.70 11.58
C ALA A 97 10.30 -8.30 10.19
N SER A 98 11.54 -8.78 10.01
CA SER A 98 11.95 -9.43 8.75
C SER A 98 11.24 -10.77 8.52
N LEU A 99 11.01 -11.55 9.59
CA LEU A 99 10.25 -12.79 9.52
C LEU A 99 8.78 -12.54 9.19
N ALA A 100 8.19 -11.47 9.74
CA ALA A 100 6.82 -11.07 9.41
C ALA A 100 6.65 -10.69 7.93
N ASP A 101 7.59 -9.93 7.37
CA ASP A 101 7.57 -9.61 5.93
C ASP A 101 7.67 -10.88 5.08
N ARG A 102 8.56 -11.80 5.47
CA ARG A 102 8.70 -13.08 4.76
C ARG A 102 7.41 -13.88 4.80
N ALA A 103 6.75 -13.94 5.94
CA ALA A 103 5.46 -14.61 6.06
C ALA A 103 4.39 -13.97 5.16
N LEU A 104 4.31 -12.63 5.13
CA LEU A 104 3.40 -11.91 4.24
C LEU A 104 3.67 -12.22 2.76
N VAL A 105 4.93 -12.23 2.34
CA VAL A 105 5.29 -12.59 0.95
C VAL A 105 4.87 -14.03 0.66
N GLN A 106 5.08 -14.97 1.59
CA GLN A 106 4.66 -16.35 1.42
C GLN A 106 3.14 -16.48 1.28
N ASP A 107 2.35 -15.77 2.08
CA ASP A 107 0.89 -15.75 1.95
C ASP A 107 0.43 -15.25 0.56
N VAL A 108 1.12 -14.26 0.01
CA VAL A 108 0.84 -13.75 -1.34
C VAL A 108 1.18 -14.81 -2.40
N VAL A 109 2.34 -15.47 -2.26
CA VAL A 109 2.78 -16.57 -3.14
C VAL A 109 1.74 -17.68 -3.16
N ASP A 110 1.29 -18.11 -1.98
CA ASP A 110 0.31 -19.19 -1.82
C ASP A 110 -1.07 -18.80 -2.37
N THR A 111 -1.51 -17.57 -2.11
CA THR A 111 -2.78 -17.02 -2.63
C THR A 111 -2.78 -16.97 -4.16
N LEU A 112 -1.70 -16.50 -4.76
CA LEU A 112 -1.55 -16.40 -6.22
C LEU A 112 -1.16 -17.73 -6.88
N LYS A 113 -0.90 -18.77 -6.09
CA LYS A 113 -0.43 -20.09 -6.55
C LYS A 113 0.75 -19.97 -7.52
N THR A 114 1.77 -19.23 -7.12
CA THR A 114 2.92 -18.89 -7.95
C THR A 114 4.24 -19.16 -7.20
N LYS A 115 5.38 -18.71 -7.75
CA LYS A 115 6.69 -18.74 -7.11
C LYS A 115 7.09 -17.32 -6.70
N ASP A 116 8.01 -17.20 -5.75
CA ASP A 116 8.49 -15.94 -5.20
C ASP A 116 8.95 -14.95 -6.28
N ASP A 117 9.70 -15.43 -7.26
CA ASP A 117 10.25 -14.65 -8.38
C ASP A 117 9.19 -14.23 -9.40
N GLN A 118 7.99 -14.82 -9.36
CA GLN A 118 6.90 -14.60 -10.30
C GLN A 118 5.70 -13.83 -9.68
N VAL A 119 5.75 -13.49 -8.40
CA VAL A 119 4.63 -12.83 -7.68
C VAL A 119 4.17 -11.58 -8.41
N VAL A 120 5.08 -10.69 -8.77
CA VAL A 120 4.74 -9.41 -9.40
C VAL A 120 4.13 -9.62 -10.79
N SER A 121 4.70 -10.50 -11.60
CA SER A 121 4.18 -10.81 -12.93
C SER A 121 2.79 -11.46 -12.86
N ARG A 122 2.60 -12.39 -11.90
CA ARG A 122 1.30 -13.04 -11.68
C ARG A 122 0.24 -12.05 -11.20
N LEU A 123 0.60 -11.13 -10.30
CA LEU A 123 -0.31 -10.08 -9.84
C LEU A 123 -0.75 -9.18 -11.01
N HIS A 124 0.19 -8.75 -11.86
CA HIS A 124 -0.15 -7.97 -13.05
C HIS A 124 -1.08 -8.76 -13.99
N ALA A 125 -0.84 -10.07 -14.17
CA ALA A 125 -1.71 -10.90 -15.00
C ALA A 125 -3.13 -10.99 -14.43
N VAL A 126 -3.30 -11.19 -13.12
CA VAL A 126 -4.62 -11.23 -12.47
C VAL A 126 -5.36 -9.89 -12.61
N ILE A 127 -4.66 -8.78 -12.42
CA ILE A 127 -5.26 -7.44 -12.60
C ILE A 127 -5.69 -7.22 -14.07
N ALA A 128 -4.88 -7.66 -15.03
CA ALA A 128 -5.22 -7.54 -16.44
C ALA A 128 -6.43 -8.42 -16.81
N GLU A 129 -6.48 -9.66 -16.31
CA GLU A 129 -7.59 -10.59 -16.49
C GLU A 129 -8.89 -10.03 -15.89
N ALA A 130 -8.84 -9.48 -14.68
CA ALA A 130 -10.00 -8.83 -14.06
C ALA A 130 -10.57 -7.70 -14.92
N LYS A 131 -9.73 -6.83 -15.49
CA LYS A 131 -10.16 -5.75 -16.39
C LYS A 131 -10.79 -6.26 -17.69
N ILE A 132 -10.29 -7.37 -18.21
CA ILE A 132 -10.88 -8.01 -19.42
C ILE A 132 -12.26 -8.54 -19.08
N LEU A 133 -12.38 -9.30 -17.97
CA LEU A 133 -13.65 -9.86 -17.53
C LEU A 133 -14.70 -8.78 -17.20
N GLU A 134 -14.30 -7.67 -16.59
CA GLU A 134 -15.18 -6.51 -16.36
C GLU A 134 -15.73 -5.95 -17.68
N LYS A 135 -14.86 -5.83 -18.69
CA LYS A 135 -15.27 -5.35 -20.02
C LYS A 135 -16.20 -6.33 -20.73
N GLU A 136 -15.87 -7.62 -20.70
CA GLU A 136 -16.71 -8.68 -21.28
C GLU A 136 -18.08 -8.74 -20.61
N LEU A 137 -18.13 -8.62 -19.28
CA LEU A 137 -19.37 -8.56 -18.52
C LEU A 137 -20.23 -7.35 -18.91
N ALA A 138 -19.60 -6.17 -19.04
CA ALA A 138 -20.29 -4.95 -19.48
C ALA A 138 -20.86 -5.11 -20.90
N GLU A 139 -20.10 -5.70 -21.81
CA GLU A 139 -20.54 -5.94 -23.19
C GLU A 139 -21.66 -7.00 -23.23
N ALA A 140 -21.55 -8.09 -22.47
CA ALA A 140 -22.59 -9.11 -22.39
C ALA A 140 -23.92 -8.52 -21.82
N LYS A 141 -23.83 -7.70 -20.78
CA LYS A 141 -24.99 -6.97 -20.25
C LYS A 141 -25.64 -6.07 -21.29
N LYS A 142 -24.85 -5.35 -22.08
CA LYS A 142 -25.34 -4.49 -23.15
C LYS A 142 -26.01 -5.28 -24.27
N GLN A 143 -25.46 -6.44 -24.63
CA GLN A 143 -26.08 -7.32 -25.64
C GLN A 143 -27.41 -7.89 -25.14
N LEU A 144 -27.50 -8.31 -23.87
CA LEU A 144 -28.76 -8.74 -23.27
C LEU A 144 -29.81 -7.64 -23.30
N ALA A 145 -29.46 -6.42 -22.83
CA ALA A 145 -30.37 -5.29 -22.86
C ALA A 145 -30.85 -4.95 -24.28
N SER A 146 -29.96 -5.10 -25.30
CA SER A 146 -30.33 -4.86 -26.70
C SER A 146 -31.29 -5.95 -27.25
N ALA A 147 -31.12 -7.21 -26.84
CA ALA A 147 -32.01 -8.30 -27.21
C ALA A 147 -33.40 -8.10 -26.58
N ASP A 148 -33.45 -7.81 -25.27
CA ASP A 148 -34.69 -7.50 -24.54
C ASP A 148 -35.40 -6.29 -25.17
N MET A 149 -34.66 -5.28 -25.66
CA MET A 149 -35.25 -4.15 -26.37
C MET A 149 -35.91 -4.55 -27.68
N GLY A 150 -35.34 -5.49 -28.44
CA GLY A 150 -35.94 -6.04 -29.65
C GLY A 150 -37.32 -6.71 -29.37
N ASP A 151 -37.37 -7.50 -28.34
CA ASP A 151 -38.60 -8.19 -27.88
C ASP A 151 -39.65 -7.20 -27.35
N LEU A 152 -39.21 -6.18 -26.60
CA LEU A 152 -40.10 -5.10 -26.13
C LEU A 152 -40.69 -4.31 -27.27
N MET A 153 -39.91 -3.95 -28.27
CA MET A 153 -40.39 -3.21 -29.44
C MET A 153 -41.34 -4.07 -30.32
N ALA A 154 -41.18 -5.39 -30.30
CA ALA A 154 -42.13 -6.29 -30.97
C ALA A 154 -43.57 -6.26 -30.35
N THR A 155 -43.68 -5.85 -29.07
CA THR A 155 -45.00 -5.68 -28.42
C THR A 155 -45.68 -4.33 -28.69
N LYS A 156 -45.04 -3.45 -29.48
CA LYS A 156 -45.58 -2.11 -29.84
C LYS A 156 -46.96 -2.20 -30.49
N GLN A 157 -47.88 -1.45 -29.94
CA GLN A 157 -49.22 -1.25 -30.48
C GLN A 157 -49.46 0.22 -30.75
N THR A 158 -50.39 0.51 -31.69
CA THR A 158 -50.84 1.89 -31.94
C THR A 158 -52.27 2.02 -31.46
N ILE A 159 -52.52 2.83 -30.44
CA ILE A 159 -53.85 3.07 -29.87
C ILE A 159 -54.18 4.55 -30.06
N ASN A 160 -55.24 4.84 -30.80
CA ASN A 160 -55.68 6.20 -31.14
C ASN A 160 -54.54 7.09 -31.72
N GLY A 161 -53.63 6.52 -32.52
CA GLY A 161 -52.51 7.24 -33.13
C GLY A 161 -51.29 7.41 -32.24
N VAL A 162 -51.33 6.90 -31.00
CA VAL A 162 -50.21 6.91 -30.05
C VAL A 162 -49.55 5.54 -30.01
N ALA A 163 -48.20 5.49 -30.13
CA ALA A 163 -47.42 4.27 -29.94
C ALA A 163 -47.38 3.88 -28.46
N VAL A 164 -47.72 2.64 -28.14
CA VAL A 164 -47.73 2.10 -26.77
C VAL A 164 -46.92 0.80 -26.74
N VAL A 165 -45.98 0.73 -25.81
CA VAL A 165 -45.27 -0.51 -25.45
C VAL A 165 -45.66 -0.86 -24.02
N ALA A 166 -46.20 -2.07 -23.81
CA ALA A 166 -46.55 -2.56 -22.48
C ALA A 166 -45.97 -3.99 -22.33
N SER A 167 -45.11 -4.21 -21.36
CA SER A 167 -44.48 -5.51 -21.15
C SER A 167 -44.00 -5.71 -19.71
N VAL A 168 -43.81 -6.99 -19.36
CA VAL A 168 -43.07 -7.37 -18.15
C VAL A 168 -41.62 -7.62 -18.56
N VAL A 169 -40.68 -6.99 -17.86
CA VAL A 169 -39.24 -7.10 -18.13
C VAL A 169 -38.51 -7.80 -16.99
N ALA A 170 -37.44 -8.50 -17.33
CA ALA A 170 -36.56 -9.11 -16.36
C ALA A 170 -35.55 -8.07 -15.88
N ALA A 171 -35.94 -7.23 -14.92
CA ALA A 171 -35.08 -6.27 -14.27
C ALA A 171 -34.75 -6.70 -12.82
N GLN A 172 -33.50 -6.47 -12.36
CA GLN A 172 -33.10 -6.87 -11.00
C GLN A 172 -33.51 -5.84 -9.94
N ASN A 173 -33.76 -4.60 -10.35
CA ASN A 173 -34.15 -3.50 -9.47
C ASN A 173 -34.89 -2.40 -10.26
N VAL A 174 -35.37 -1.40 -9.51
CA VAL A 174 -36.14 -0.26 -10.07
C VAL A 174 -35.31 0.62 -10.98
N ASP A 175 -33.99 0.76 -10.72
CA ASP A 175 -33.15 1.59 -11.55
C ASP A 175 -32.91 0.97 -12.92
N GLU A 176 -32.69 -0.34 -12.99
CA GLU A 176 -32.60 -1.09 -14.25
C GLU A 176 -33.98 -1.06 -15.02
N LEU A 177 -35.11 -1.09 -14.30
CA LEU A 177 -36.41 -0.90 -14.92
C LEU A 177 -36.55 0.49 -15.55
N ARG A 178 -36.04 1.54 -14.90
CA ARG A 178 -36.02 2.90 -15.46
C ARG A 178 -35.18 3.01 -16.70
N ASP A 179 -33.97 2.43 -16.67
CA ASP A 179 -33.09 2.39 -17.83
C ASP A 179 -33.75 1.74 -19.04
N HIS A 180 -34.47 0.61 -18.84
CA HIS A 180 -35.26 -0.01 -19.91
C HIS A 180 -36.38 0.91 -20.42
N ALA A 181 -37.08 1.62 -19.53
CA ALA A 181 -38.14 2.55 -19.93
C ALA A 181 -37.60 3.74 -20.75
N ASP A 182 -36.46 4.32 -20.34
CA ASP A 182 -35.83 5.41 -21.05
C ASP A 182 -35.37 4.95 -22.44
N MET A 183 -34.76 3.76 -22.55
CA MET A 183 -34.37 3.19 -23.86
C MET A 183 -35.56 2.94 -24.79
N VAL A 184 -36.69 2.49 -24.26
CA VAL A 184 -37.94 2.32 -25.06
C VAL A 184 -38.43 3.67 -25.53
N LEU A 185 -38.47 4.68 -24.66
CA LEU A 185 -38.95 6.02 -25.01
C LEU A 185 -38.08 6.68 -26.05
N ASP A 186 -36.75 6.55 -25.92
CA ASP A 186 -35.81 7.06 -26.92
C ASP A 186 -35.98 6.43 -28.30
N THR A 187 -36.31 5.12 -28.32
CA THR A 187 -36.56 4.39 -29.58
C THR A 187 -37.94 4.75 -30.18
N LEU A 188 -38.97 4.99 -29.36
CA LEU A 188 -40.29 5.39 -29.80
C LEU A 188 -40.34 6.83 -30.30
N GLN A 189 -39.45 7.72 -29.84
CA GLN A 189 -39.43 9.18 -30.06
C GLN A 189 -40.70 9.89 -29.59
N SER A 190 -41.88 9.24 -29.69
CA SER A 190 -43.14 9.72 -29.20
C SER A 190 -44.05 8.52 -28.91
N GLY A 191 -44.50 8.39 -27.64
CA GLY A 191 -45.33 7.27 -27.24
C GLY A 191 -45.38 7.11 -25.72
N VAL A 192 -45.93 5.96 -25.30
CA VAL A 192 -46.07 5.57 -23.89
C VAL A 192 -45.39 4.22 -23.67
N ALA A 193 -44.54 4.13 -22.67
CA ALA A 193 -43.94 2.89 -22.20
C ALA A 193 -44.52 2.54 -20.80
N VAL A 194 -45.02 1.33 -20.66
CA VAL A 194 -45.54 0.76 -19.39
C VAL A 194 -44.75 -0.53 -19.15
N LEU A 195 -43.74 -0.46 -18.30
CA LEU A 195 -42.93 -1.61 -17.97
C LEU A 195 -43.17 -2.03 -16.51
N ALA A 196 -43.23 -3.33 -16.29
CA ALA A 196 -43.38 -3.93 -14.96
C ALA A 196 -42.28 -4.95 -14.74
N LEU A 197 -41.79 -5.04 -13.52
CA LEU A 197 -40.94 -6.14 -13.06
C LEU A 197 -41.73 -7.04 -12.10
N VAL A 198 -41.48 -8.33 -12.16
CA VAL A 198 -41.97 -9.28 -11.14
C VAL A 198 -40.86 -9.42 -10.12
N HIS A 199 -41.12 -8.99 -8.89
CA HIS A 199 -40.20 -9.18 -7.75
C HIS A 199 -40.81 -10.29 -6.89
N ASP A 200 -40.07 -11.39 -6.75
CA ASP A 200 -40.40 -12.40 -5.75
C ASP A 200 -40.12 -11.81 -4.38
N GLY A 201 -41.19 -11.51 -3.64
CA GLY A 201 -41.19 -10.83 -2.34
C GLY A 201 -40.55 -11.62 -1.20
#